data_0e413efa1a6fbd97fe046dd429c0aa28
#
_entry.id   0e413efa1a6fbd97fe046dd429c0aa28
#
_cell.length_a   1.000
_cell.length_b   1.000
_cell.length_c   1.000
_cell.angle_alpha   90.00
_cell.angle_beta   90.00
_cell.angle_gamma   90.00
#
_symmetry.space_group_name_H-M   'P 1'
#
loop_
_entity.id
_entity.type
_entity.pdbx_description
1 polymer ?
#
loop_
_entity_poly.entity_id
_entity_poly.type
_entity_poly.pdbx_seq_one_letter_code
_entity_poly.pdbx_strand_id
1 'polypeptide(L)'
;MTVITKTKESALHFSHNKPDDTPWRSDGLRDFFLYRDLGIAKATNGKVIAHLVKANKPPTEGTGWHHHVCEFQIVLRTKGWAKFMYEDKVTLVEAGDCIHQRPGMTHYLFDYSPDMEYLEIVSPADFGTVEVEGPCEIPPSTPWTEK
;
A
#
# COMPACT_ATOMS: atom_id res chain seq x y z
N MET A 1 24.43 -20.37 30.80
CA MET A 1 23.89 -19.49 29.76
C MET A 1 24.00 -20.18 28.40
N THR A 2 22.93 -20.21 27.68
CA THR A 2 22.94 -20.78 26.35
C THR A 2 23.39 -19.72 25.33
N VAL A 3 24.39 -20.05 24.54
CA VAL A 3 24.83 -19.19 23.45
C VAL A 3 23.99 -19.55 22.23
N ILE A 4 23.26 -18.59 21.72
CA ILE A 4 22.50 -18.78 20.49
C ILE A 4 23.43 -18.47 19.33
N THR A 5 23.75 -19.48 18.55
CA THR A 5 24.54 -19.29 17.36
C THR A 5 23.68 -18.62 16.29
N LYS A 6 24.15 -17.48 15.80
CA LYS A 6 23.50 -16.80 14.71
C LYS A 6 23.61 -17.65 13.45
N THR A 7 22.47 -17.95 12.84
CA THR A 7 22.44 -18.69 11.58
C THR A 7 22.60 -17.75 10.40
N LYS A 8 22.98 -18.31 9.25
CA LYS A 8 23.11 -17.53 8.01
C LYS A 8 21.76 -17.02 7.53
N GLU A 9 20.67 -17.71 7.88
CA GLU A 9 19.32 -17.31 7.52
C GLU A 9 18.85 -16.08 8.29
N SER A 10 19.58 -15.72 9.37
CA SER A 10 19.29 -14.50 10.11
C SER A 10 19.75 -13.29 9.29
N ALA A 11 19.09 -13.10 8.15
CA ALA A 11 19.38 -12.00 7.24
C ALA A 11 18.61 -10.72 7.58
N LEU A 12 18.08 -10.65 8.81
CA LEU A 12 17.39 -9.45 9.29
C LEU A 12 18.40 -8.48 9.84
N HIS A 13 18.32 -7.24 9.38
CA HIS A 13 19.28 -6.19 9.74
C HIS A 13 18.56 -5.06 10.46
N PHE A 14 19.27 -4.41 11.38
CA PHE A 14 18.78 -3.14 11.93
C PHE A 14 18.79 -2.11 10.81
N SER A 15 17.71 -1.31 10.75
CA SER A 15 17.65 -0.17 9.84
C SER A 15 16.94 1.00 10.53
N HIS A 16 17.29 2.20 10.11
CA HIS A 16 16.68 3.42 10.61
C HIS A 16 16.53 4.37 9.44
N ASN A 17 15.32 4.49 8.93
CA ASN A 17 15.02 5.33 7.78
C ASN A 17 14.34 6.63 8.22
N LYS A 18 14.99 7.75 7.95
CA LYS A 18 14.46 9.07 8.25
C LYS A 18 13.76 9.65 7.03
N PRO A 19 12.89 10.66 7.21
CA PRO A 19 12.14 11.23 6.07
C PRO A 19 12.99 11.65 4.89
N ASP A 20 14.20 12.14 5.12
CA ASP A 20 15.08 12.61 4.04
C ASP A 20 15.99 11.52 3.46
N ASP A 21 15.97 10.31 4.02
CA ASP A 21 16.87 9.25 3.58
C ASP A 21 16.44 8.63 2.25
N THR A 22 15.15 8.62 1.97
CA THR A 22 14.62 8.11 0.70
C THR A 22 13.64 9.11 0.09
N PRO A 23 13.71 9.31 -1.23
CA PRO A 23 12.83 10.27 -1.89
C PRO A 23 11.44 9.69 -2.16
N TRP A 24 10.48 10.55 -2.37
CA TRP A 24 9.23 10.19 -2.98
C TRP A 24 9.44 9.95 -4.47
N ARG A 25 8.92 8.85 -5.00
CA ARG A 25 9.11 8.45 -6.38
C ARG A 25 7.76 8.23 -7.06
N SER A 26 7.71 8.54 -8.36
CA SER A 26 6.49 8.39 -9.17
C SER A 26 6.52 7.16 -10.08
N ASP A 27 7.56 6.32 -9.98
CA ASP A 27 7.75 5.14 -10.81
C ASP A 27 7.29 3.83 -10.14
N GLY A 28 6.41 3.93 -9.14
CA GLY A 28 5.86 2.76 -8.48
C GLY A 28 4.72 2.11 -9.26
N LEU A 29 3.95 1.27 -8.57
CA LEU A 29 2.89 0.48 -9.19
C LEU A 29 1.83 1.33 -9.89
N ARG A 30 1.50 2.48 -9.32
CA ARG A 30 0.50 3.40 -9.89
C ARG A 30 1.13 4.75 -10.16
N ASP A 31 0.97 5.28 -11.37
CA ASP A 31 1.55 6.56 -11.77
C ASP A 31 0.86 7.78 -11.13
N PHE A 32 -0.35 7.57 -10.60
CA PHE A 32 -1.08 8.65 -9.90
C PHE A 32 -0.75 8.72 -8.41
N PHE A 33 0.16 7.89 -7.93
CA PHE A 33 0.66 7.90 -6.57
C PHE A 33 2.14 8.20 -6.51
N LEU A 34 2.59 8.71 -5.37
CA LEU A 34 4.00 8.79 -5.02
C LEU A 34 4.28 7.75 -3.94
N TYR A 35 5.45 7.14 -4.02
CA TYR A 35 5.87 6.07 -3.12
C TYR A 35 7.19 6.46 -2.47
N ARG A 36 7.32 6.23 -1.17
CA ARG A 36 8.56 6.40 -0.45
C ARG A 36 8.91 5.10 0.27
N ASP A 37 10.01 4.49 -0.12
CA ASP A 37 10.51 3.26 0.49
C ASP A 37 11.01 3.56 1.91
N LEU A 38 10.68 2.71 2.87
CA LEU A 38 11.12 2.84 4.25
C LEU A 38 12.29 1.93 4.59
N GLY A 39 12.88 1.25 3.59
CA GLY A 39 14.07 0.43 3.78
C GLY A 39 13.83 -0.94 4.41
N ILE A 40 12.59 -1.36 4.53
CA ILE A 40 12.25 -2.61 5.23
C ILE A 40 12.50 -3.84 4.35
N ALA A 41 12.28 -3.74 3.04
CA ALA A 41 12.56 -4.87 2.14
C ALA A 41 14.03 -5.27 2.20
N LYS A 42 14.92 -4.28 2.17
CA LYS A 42 16.36 -4.52 2.29
C LYS A 42 16.73 -5.05 3.67
N ALA A 43 16.20 -4.45 4.73
CA ALA A 43 16.49 -4.86 6.10
C ALA A 43 16.01 -6.27 6.42
N THR A 44 14.95 -6.74 5.76
CA THR A 44 14.37 -8.06 5.98
C THR A 44 14.73 -9.06 4.90
N ASN A 45 15.66 -8.72 4.01
CA ASN A 45 16.06 -9.59 2.89
C ASN A 45 14.86 -10.06 2.06
N GLY A 46 13.96 -9.14 1.75
CA GLY A 46 12.79 -9.41 0.91
C GLY A 46 11.60 -10.03 1.61
N LYS A 47 11.64 -10.21 2.92
CA LYS A 47 10.50 -10.80 3.63
C LYS A 47 9.30 -9.88 3.69
N VAL A 48 9.53 -8.57 3.85
CA VAL A 48 8.48 -7.59 4.00
C VAL A 48 8.88 -6.30 3.29
N ILE A 49 7.95 -5.68 2.60
CA ILE A 49 8.12 -4.31 2.14
C ILE A 49 7.25 -3.38 3.00
N ALA A 50 7.77 -2.21 3.30
CA ALA A 50 6.99 -1.14 3.92
C ALA A 50 7.30 0.15 3.19
N HIS A 51 6.26 0.84 2.75
CA HIS A 51 6.42 2.13 2.10
C HIS A 51 5.24 3.05 2.42
N LEU A 52 5.49 4.34 2.31
CA LEU A 52 4.44 5.34 2.34
C LEU A 52 3.95 5.57 0.91
N VAL A 53 2.66 5.73 0.77
CA VAL A 53 2.01 5.99 -0.51
C VAL A 53 1.14 7.23 -0.33
N LYS A 54 1.25 8.18 -1.25
CA LYS A 54 0.40 9.38 -1.19
C LYS A 54 -0.13 9.76 -2.56
N ALA A 55 -1.23 10.50 -2.57
CA ALA A 55 -1.83 10.98 -3.80
C ALA A 55 -0.93 11.98 -4.50
N ASN A 56 -0.83 11.85 -5.83
CA ASN A 56 -0.10 12.76 -6.70
C ASN A 56 -1.04 13.39 -7.74
N LYS A 57 -2.05 12.66 -8.15
CA LYS A 57 -3.02 13.09 -9.17
C LYS A 57 -4.43 12.70 -8.72
N PRO A 58 -5.47 13.38 -9.24
CA PRO A 58 -6.85 13.01 -8.93
C PRO A 58 -7.19 11.57 -9.32
N PRO A 59 -8.17 10.95 -8.64
CA PRO A 59 -8.55 9.56 -8.93
C PRO A 59 -9.46 9.46 -10.16
N THR A 60 -8.96 9.81 -11.34
CA THR A 60 -9.77 9.83 -12.56
C THR A 60 -10.20 8.44 -13.00
N GLU A 61 -9.31 7.46 -12.88
CA GLU A 61 -9.59 6.09 -13.29
C GLU A 61 -9.55 5.10 -12.15
N GLY A 62 -8.83 5.44 -11.06
CA GLY A 62 -8.61 4.53 -9.95
C GLY A 62 -7.66 3.41 -10.30
N THR A 63 -7.61 2.40 -9.46
CA THR A 63 -6.64 1.31 -9.59
C THR A 63 -7.08 0.20 -10.53
N GLY A 64 -8.37 0.11 -10.86
CA GLY A 64 -8.92 -1.06 -11.50
C GLY A 64 -9.17 -2.19 -10.51
N TRP A 65 -9.97 -3.16 -10.93
CA TRP A 65 -10.22 -4.36 -10.13
C TRP A 65 -8.99 -5.26 -10.13
N HIS A 66 -8.53 -5.65 -8.95
CA HIS A 66 -7.36 -6.50 -8.82
C HIS A 66 -7.34 -7.18 -7.46
N HIS A 67 -6.43 -8.14 -7.31
CA HIS A 67 -6.07 -8.69 -6.02
C HIS A 67 -4.55 -8.88 -5.96
N HIS A 68 -4.03 -9.08 -4.78
CA HIS A 68 -2.61 -9.30 -4.58
C HIS A 68 -2.32 -10.73 -4.17
N VAL A 69 -1.23 -11.26 -4.71
CA VAL A 69 -0.68 -12.57 -4.32
C VAL A 69 0.39 -12.28 -3.27
N CYS A 70 0.04 -12.53 -2.01
CA CYS A 70 0.90 -12.18 -0.89
C CYS A 70 0.55 -13.06 0.32
N GLU A 71 1.37 -12.98 1.36
CA GLU A 71 1.08 -13.66 2.63
C GLU A 71 0.18 -12.81 3.51
N PHE A 72 0.40 -11.49 3.51
CA PHE A 72 -0.48 -10.52 4.16
C PHE A 72 -0.23 -9.12 3.58
N GLN A 73 -1.21 -8.25 3.74
CA GLN A 73 -1.09 -6.84 3.36
C GLN A 73 -1.83 -5.99 4.39
N ILE A 74 -1.11 -5.03 4.96
CA ILE A 74 -1.64 -4.14 5.98
C ILE A 74 -1.56 -2.71 5.45
N VAL A 75 -2.65 -1.95 5.62
CA VAL A 75 -2.73 -0.55 5.22
C VAL A 75 -3.16 0.27 6.43
N LEU A 76 -2.34 1.22 6.82
CA LEU A 76 -2.66 2.18 7.88
C LEU A 76 -2.78 3.57 7.25
N ARG A 77 -3.98 4.15 7.30
CA ARG A 77 -4.22 5.50 6.79
C ARG A 77 -3.59 6.52 7.72
N THR A 78 -2.64 7.30 7.21
CA THR A 78 -1.96 8.32 8.02
C THR A 78 -2.54 9.72 7.81
N LYS A 79 -3.06 10.01 6.61
CA LYS A 79 -3.65 11.32 6.27
C LYS A 79 -4.80 11.13 5.29
N GLY A 80 -5.77 12.04 5.37
CA GLY A 80 -6.86 12.09 4.41
C GLY A 80 -7.77 10.88 4.49
N TRP A 81 -8.42 10.61 3.36
CA TRP A 81 -9.35 9.49 3.26
C TRP A 81 -9.25 8.85 1.89
N ALA A 82 -9.76 7.61 1.80
CA ALA A 82 -9.91 6.89 0.53
C ALA A 82 -11.16 6.04 0.57
N LYS A 83 -11.74 5.80 -0.59
CA LYS A 83 -12.86 4.87 -0.75
C LYS A 83 -12.42 3.72 -1.62
N PHE A 84 -12.62 2.53 -1.09
CA PHE A 84 -12.34 1.28 -1.79
C PHE A 84 -13.65 0.56 -2.05
N MET A 85 -13.65 -0.18 -3.14
CA MET A 85 -14.60 -1.26 -3.29
C MET A 85 -13.85 -2.52 -2.84
N TYR A 86 -14.25 -3.07 -1.71
CA TYR A 86 -13.77 -4.38 -1.25
C TYR A 86 -14.83 -5.41 -1.60
N GLU A 87 -14.53 -6.22 -2.61
CA GLU A 87 -15.52 -7.08 -3.25
C GLU A 87 -16.70 -6.22 -3.75
N ASP A 88 -17.90 -6.36 -3.21
CA ASP A 88 -19.07 -5.57 -3.61
C ASP A 88 -19.44 -4.48 -2.59
N LYS A 89 -18.53 -4.13 -1.68
CA LYS A 89 -18.84 -3.18 -0.60
C LYS A 89 -17.96 -1.92 -0.68
N VAL A 90 -18.61 -0.76 -0.71
CA VAL A 90 -17.94 0.53 -0.60
C VAL A 90 -17.45 0.69 0.85
N THR A 91 -16.17 0.98 1.02
CA THR A 91 -15.55 1.16 2.32
C THR A 91 -14.82 2.48 2.36
N LEU A 92 -15.20 3.36 3.28
CA LEU A 92 -14.48 4.61 3.55
C LEU A 92 -13.40 4.33 4.58
N VAL A 93 -12.16 4.67 4.24
CA VAL A 93 -11.00 4.50 5.11
C VAL A 93 -10.46 5.87 5.44
N GLU A 94 -10.45 6.21 6.73
CA GLU A 94 -10.04 7.54 7.22
C GLU A 94 -8.74 7.46 8.01
N ALA A 95 -8.14 8.61 8.27
CA ALA A 95 -6.89 8.68 9.03
C ALA A 95 -7.02 7.96 10.37
N GLY A 96 -6.07 7.09 10.67
CA GLY A 96 -6.07 6.25 11.85
C GLY A 96 -6.64 4.86 11.63
N ASP A 97 -7.36 4.64 10.54
CA ASP A 97 -7.92 3.32 10.22
C ASP A 97 -6.82 2.37 9.76
N CYS A 98 -6.89 1.12 10.22
CA CYS A 98 -6.00 0.05 9.81
C CYS A 98 -6.80 -1.05 9.14
N ILE A 99 -6.39 -1.42 7.93
CA ILE A 99 -7.04 -2.45 7.13
C ILE A 99 -6.06 -3.60 6.94
N HIS A 100 -6.52 -4.83 7.17
CA HIS A 100 -5.84 -6.01 6.67
C HIS A 100 -6.54 -6.42 5.38
N GLN A 101 -5.88 -6.20 4.23
CA GLN A 101 -6.40 -6.66 2.95
C GLN A 101 -6.05 -8.13 2.79
N ARG A 102 -7.03 -8.98 2.99
CA ARG A 102 -6.84 -10.43 2.89
C ARG A 102 -6.26 -10.81 1.52
N PRO A 103 -5.23 -11.67 1.47
CA PRO A 103 -4.69 -12.13 0.19
C PRO A 103 -5.78 -12.67 -0.73
N GLY A 104 -5.72 -12.32 -2.00
CA GLY A 104 -6.71 -12.75 -2.99
C GLY A 104 -8.02 -11.98 -2.96
N MET A 105 -8.18 -11.05 -2.04
CA MET A 105 -9.40 -10.24 -1.95
C MET A 105 -9.47 -9.24 -3.09
N THR A 106 -10.50 -9.36 -3.94
CA THR A 106 -10.70 -8.47 -5.08
C THR A 106 -11.11 -7.08 -4.59
N HIS A 107 -10.39 -6.07 -5.04
CA HIS A 107 -10.66 -4.70 -4.59
C HIS A 107 -10.30 -3.67 -5.66
N TYR A 108 -10.74 -2.44 -5.42
CA TYR A 108 -10.60 -1.32 -6.34
C TYR A 108 -10.55 -0.03 -5.51
N LEU A 109 -9.47 0.72 -5.58
CA LEU A 109 -9.39 2.05 -4.99
C LEU A 109 -9.90 3.05 -6.02
N PHE A 110 -11.06 3.66 -5.76
CA PHE A 110 -11.72 4.48 -6.77
C PHE A 110 -11.84 5.96 -6.39
N ASP A 111 -11.61 6.32 -5.14
CA ASP A 111 -11.73 7.70 -4.69
C ASP A 111 -10.79 7.97 -3.54
N TYR A 112 -10.26 9.19 -3.45
CA TYR A 112 -9.37 9.59 -2.35
C TYR A 112 -9.20 11.10 -2.32
N SER A 113 -8.86 11.61 -1.13
CA SER A 113 -8.62 13.03 -0.93
C SER A 113 -7.26 13.46 -1.50
N PRO A 114 -7.08 14.77 -1.81
CA PRO A 114 -5.79 15.28 -2.29
C PRO A 114 -4.62 15.04 -1.33
N ASP A 115 -4.88 15.00 -0.02
CA ASP A 115 -3.88 14.78 1.01
C ASP A 115 -3.77 13.32 1.45
N MET A 116 -4.37 12.41 0.72
CA MET A 116 -4.37 10.99 1.05
C MET A 116 -2.95 10.44 1.18
N GLU A 117 -2.68 9.78 2.29
CA GLU A 117 -1.42 9.09 2.52
C GLU A 117 -1.67 7.85 3.37
N TYR A 118 -0.94 6.79 3.11
CA TYR A 118 -1.01 5.59 3.93
C TYR A 118 0.33 4.87 3.99
N LEU A 119 0.50 4.11 5.07
CA LEU A 119 1.58 3.15 5.23
C LEU A 119 1.08 1.80 4.74
N GLU A 120 1.83 1.19 3.84
CA GLU A 120 1.52 -0.15 3.33
C GLU A 120 2.63 -1.11 3.73
N ILE A 121 2.25 -2.25 4.29
CA ILE A 121 3.17 -3.32 4.68
C ILE A 121 2.70 -4.60 4.03
N VAL A 122 3.56 -5.24 3.23
CA VAL A 122 3.21 -6.44 2.48
C VAL A 122 4.31 -7.48 2.61
N SER A 123 3.93 -8.74 2.78
CA SER A 123 4.83 -9.89 2.74
C SER A 123 4.37 -10.85 1.64
N PRO A 124 5.28 -11.30 0.76
CA PRO A 124 6.68 -10.91 0.62
C PRO A 124 6.83 -9.55 -0.04
N ALA A 125 8.05 -9.02 -0.03
CA ALA A 125 8.32 -7.71 -0.62
C ALA A 125 8.06 -7.67 -2.12
N ASP A 126 8.22 -8.79 -2.81
CA ASP A 126 7.99 -8.92 -4.25
C ASP A 126 6.59 -9.46 -4.59
N PHE A 127 5.61 -9.14 -3.78
CA PHE A 127 4.23 -9.59 -3.98
C PHE A 127 3.73 -9.28 -5.40
N GLY A 128 2.80 -10.13 -5.89
CA GLY A 128 2.21 -9.97 -7.21
C GLY A 128 0.87 -9.25 -7.18
N THR A 129 0.48 -8.70 -8.32
CA THR A 129 -0.83 -8.08 -8.53
C THR A 129 -1.46 -8.71 -9.77
N VAL A 130 -2.72 -9.12 -9.64
CA VAL A 130 -3.46 -9.78 -10.71
C VAL A 130 -4.70 -8.93 -11.03
N GLU A 131 -4.78 -8.45 -12.29
CA GLU A 131 -5.96 -7.74 -12.77
C GLU A 131 -7.09 -8.74 -12.99
N VAL A 132 -8.30 -8.39 -12.55
CA VAL A 132 -9.47 -9.28 -12.65
C VAL A 132 -10.69 -8.50 -13.09
N GLU A 133 -11.74 -9.22 -13.47
CA GLU A 133 -13.04 -8.61 -13.68
C GLU A 133 -13.71 -8.37 -12.33
N GLY A 134 -14.36 -7.21 -12.19
CA GLY A 134 -14.98 -6.86 -10.94
C GLY A 134 -16.40 -7.43 -10.80
N PRO A 135 -16.87 -7.58 -9.56
CA PRO A 135 -18.20 -8.10 -9.29
C PRO A 135 -19.32 -7.10 -9.53
N CYS A 136 -19.00 -5.80 -9.68
CA CYS A 136 -20.02 -4.77 -9.83
C CYS A 136 -19.42 -3.48 -10.42
N GLU A 137 -20.29 -2.53 -10.72
CA GLU A 137 -19.86 -1.21 -11.18
C GLU A 137 -19.22 -0.41 -10.06
N ILE A 138 -18.37 0.54 -10.45
CA ILE A 138 -17.63 1.40 -9.53
C ILE A 138 -18.35 2.75 -9.45
N PRO A 139 -18.61 3.26 -8.24
CA PRO A 139 -19.13 4.62 -8.10
C PRO A 139 -18.16 5.65 -8.65
N PRO A 140 -18.65 6.81 -9.09
CA PRO A 140 -17.76 7.86 -9.60
C PRO A 140 -16.88 8.42 -8.49
N SER A 141 -15.68 8.87 -8.89
CA SER A 141 -14.78 9.54 -7.98
C SER A 141 -15.20 11.00 -7.75
N THR A 142 -14.74 11.57 -6.65
CA THR A 142 -14.98 12.97 -6.32
C THR A 142 -13.94 13.85 -7.01
N PRO A 143 -14.32 14.83 -7.86
CA PRO A 143 -13.35 15.71 -8.45
C PRO A 143 -12.63 16.55 -7.39
N TRP A 144 -11.34 16.77 -7.57
CA TRP A 144 -10.61 17.70 -6.74
C TRP A 144 -10.99 19.12 -7.17
N THR A 145 -11.29 19.96 -6.19
CA THR A 145 -11.57 21.37 -6.47
C THR A 145 -10.28 22.16 -6.37
N GLU A 146 -10.06 23.00 -7.36
CA GLU A 146 -8.96 23.96 -7.32
C GLU A 146 -9.35 25.14 -6.44
N LYS A 147 -8.37 25.71 -5.77
CA LYS A 147 -8.56 26.90 -4.94
C LYS A 147 -7.97 28.11 -5.61
#